data_2c26ae7f2e28bce92161208e8dc60b6f
#
_entry.id   2c26ae7f2e28bce92161208e8dc60b6f
#
_cell.length_a   1.000
_cell.length_b   1.000
_cell.length_c   1.000
_cell.angle_alpha   90.00
_cell.angle_beta   90.00
_cell.angle_gamma   90.00
#
_symmetry.space_group_name_H-M   'P 1'
#
loop_
_entity.id
_entity.type
_entity.pdbx_description
1 polymer ?
#
loop_
_entity_poly.entity_id
_entity_poly.type
_entity_poly.pdbx_seq_one_letter_code
_entity_poly.pdbx_strand_id
1 'polypeptide(L)'
;MSRGLGDVYKRQPPTHTDEGLRAAIEIRRRHPDIAVLVLSQYVEERYAGELLTGDVAGVGYLLKDRVIDVDDFLVSLRRVANGGSAIDAEVVSQILGRSQRSSDLDRLTPREREVLTLMAEGLSNGGIADRLVVSHGAVEKHISNVFMKLGLDVEESGHRRVLAVLTYLRGS
;
A
#
# COMPACT_ATOMS: atom_id res chain seq x y z
N MET A 1 -28.34 -27.11 31.42
CA MET A 1 -27.91 -25.71 31.31
C MET A 1 -26.51 -25.70 30.74
N SER A 2 -26.43 -25.65 29.39
CA SER A 2 -25.17 -25.64 28.65
C SER A 2 -24.92 -24.20 28.21
N ARG A 3 -24.04 -23.48 28.89
CA ARG A 3 -23.56 -22.17 28.43
C ARG A 3 -22.50 -22.37 27.38
N GLY A 4 -22.84 -21.92 26.17
CA GLY A 4 -22.03 -22.10 24.98
C GLY A 4 -20.68 -21.37 25.05
N LEU A 5 -19.65 -22.13 24.79
CA LEU A 5 -18.26 -21.71 24.54
C LEU A 5 -18.08 -21.13 23.10
N GLY A 6 -19.15 -20.53 22.54
CA GLY A 6 -19.18 -20.14 21.13
C GLY A 6 -18.76 -18.70 20.81
N ASP A 7 -18.54 -17.81 21.78
CA ASP A 7 -18.51 -16.37 21.51
C ASP A 7 -17.14 -15.66 21.66
N VAL A 8 -16.08 -16.37 21.98
CA VAL A 8 -14.77 -15.75 22.17
C VAL A 8 -14.04 -15.49 20.84
N TYR A 9 -14.38 -16.20 19.76
CA TYR A 9 -13.70 -16.06 18.45
C TYR A 9 -14.28 -15.02 17.49
N LYS A 10 -15.41 -14.38 17.81
CA LYS A 10 -16.09 -13.42 16.92
C LYS A 10 -15.85 -11.95 17.21
N ARG A 11 -14.97 -11.62 18.13
CA ARG A 11 -14.57 -10.22 18.40
C ARG A 11 -13.08 -9.99 18.20
N GLN A 12 -12.58 -10.36 17.01
CA GLN A 12 -11.34 -9.74 16.55
C GLN A 12 -11.76 -8.48 15.77
N PRO A 13 -11.42 -7.27 16.23
CA PRO A 13 -11.60 -6.06 15.44
C PRO A 13 -10.75 -6.16 14.18
N PRO A 14 -11.15 -5.57 13.06
CA PRO A 14 -10.40 -5.61 11.79
C PRO A 14 -9.05 -4.87 11.84
N THR A 15 -8.61 -4.42 13.00
CA THR A 15 -7.43 -3.57 13.20
C THR A 15 -6.17 -4.28 13.71
N HIS A 16 -6.19 -5.61 13.90
CA HIS A 16 -5.02 -6.32 14.46
C HIS A 16 -3.95 -6.72 13.43
N THR A 17 -4.07 -6.33 12.17
CA THR A 17 -3.11 -6.71 11.12
C THR A 17 -1.83 -5.87 11.15
N ASP A 18 -1.88 -4.65 11.68
CA ASP A 18 -0.76 -3.69 11.64
C ASP A 18 -0.01 -3.50 12.99
N GLU A 19 -0.55 -3.99 14.11
CA GLU A 19 0.03 -3.78 15.45
C GLU A 19 1.46 -4.34 15.56
N GLY A 20 1.72 -5.52 15.00
CA GLY A 20 3.05 -6.12 14.97
C GLY A 20 4.06 -5.29 14.16
N LEU A 21 3.64 -4.74 13.02
CA LEU A 21 4.48 -3.88 12.20
C LEU A 21 4.76 -2.54 12.86
N ARG A 22 3.76 -1.93 13.50
CA ARG A 22 3.95 -0.69 14.28
C ARG A 22 4.90 -0.91 15.44
N ALA A 23 4.78 -2.03 16.14
CA ALA A 23 5.71 -2.42 17.20
C ALA A 23 7.13 -2.61 16.67
N ALA A 24 7.29 -3.27 15.51
CA ALA A 24 8.57 -3.47 14.84
C ALA A 24 9.24 -2.15 14.48
N ILE A 25 8.49 -1.21 13.90
CA ILE A 25 8.96 0.14 13.56
C ILE A 25 9.41 0.88 14.83
N GLU A 26 8.60 0.86 15.89
CA GLU A 26 8.92 1.54 17.14
C GLU A 26 10.15 0.93 17.84
N ILE A 27 10.31 -0.40 17.83
CA ILE A 27 11.50 -1.09 18.33
C ILE A 27 12.73 -0.62 17.56
N ARG A 28 12.69 -0.63 16.24
CA ARG A 28 13.81 -0.21 15.40
C ARG A 28 14.19 1.26 15.62
N ARG A 29 13.19 2.12 15.79
CA ARG A 29 13.41 3.54 16.06
C ARG A 29 14.11 3.79 17.39
N ARG A 30 13.73 3.05 18.45
CA ARG A 30 14.31 3.20 19.80
C ARG A 30 15.59 2.42 20.00
N HIS A 31 15.69 1.28 19.34
CA HIS A 31 16.76 0.31 19.53
C HIS A 31 17.24 -0.20 18.16
N PRO A 32 18.01 0.59 17.40
CA PRO A 32 18.44 0.24 16.05
C PRO A 32 19.29 -1.03 15.97
N ASP A 33 19.94 -1.40 17.06
CA ASP A 33 20.77 -2.61 17.15
C ASP A 33 19.96 -3.92 17.32
N ILE A 34 18.67 -3.82 17.61
CA ILE A 34 17.81 -4.99 17.74
C ILE A 34 17.38 -5.47 16.37
N ALA A 35 17.72 -6.72 16.05
CA ALA A 35 17.23 -7.38 14.84
C ALA A 35 15.74 -7.72 14.97
N VAL A 36 14.96 -7.39 13.93
CA VAL A 36 13.51 -7.57 13.90
C VAL A 36 13.10 -8.39 12.69
N LEU A 37 12.43 -9.51 12.90
CA LEU A 37 11.82 -10.33 11.85
C LEU A 37 10.30 -10.31 12.00
N VAL A 38 9.63 -9.72 11.02
CA VAL A 38 8.16 -9.67 10.93
C VAL A 38 7.66 -10.88 10.16
N LEU A 39 6.65 -11.55 10.71
CA LEU A 39 5.86 -12.59 10.05
C LEU A 39 4.43 -12.08 9.89
N SER A 40 4.01 -11.82 8.67
CA SER A 40 2.67 -11.33 8.36
C SER A 40 1.92 -12.26 7.41
N GLN A 41 0.61 -12.26 7.48
CA GLN A 41 -0.23 -12.97 6.52
C GLN A 41 -0.39 -12.18 5.21
N TYR A 42 -0.33 -10.85 5.29
CA TYR A 42 -0.50 -9.94 4.16
C TYR A 42 0.60 -8.88 4.16
N VAL A 43 0.81 -8.25 3.01
CA VAL A 43 1.72 -7.10 2.91
C VAL A 43 0.96 -5.83 3.29
N GLU A 44 1.33 -5.23 4.40
CA GLU A 44 0.85 -3.91 4.81
C GLU A 44 1.78 -2.84 4.21
N GLU A 45 1.54 -2.47 2.96
CA GLU A 45 2.43 -1.64 2.12
C GLU A 45 2.94 -0.38 2.83
N ARG A 46 2.07 0.29 3.61
CA ARG A 46 2.42 1.52 4.33
C ARG A 46 3.51 1.28 5.37
N TYR A 47 3.29 0.32 6.25
CA TYR A 47 4.20 0.03 7.36
C TYR A 47 5.42 -0.76 6.90
N ALA A 48 5.27 -1.63 5.90
CA ALA A 48 6.39 -2.32 5.29
C ALA A 48 7.35 -1.32 4.63
N GLY A 49 6.82 -0.33 3.91
CA GLY A 49 7.62 0.76 3.35
C GLY A 49 8.38 1.54 4.41
N GLU A 50 7.73 1.89 5.53
CA GLU A 50 8.38 2.61 6.64
C GLU A 50 9.47 1.76 7.33
N LEU A 51 9.20 0.48 7.59
CA LEU A 51 10.15 -0.46 8.21
C LEU A 51 11.39 -0.67 7.34
N LEU A 52 11.22 -0.67 6.01
CA LEU A 52 12.28 -0.93 5.03
C LEU A 52 12.91 0.35 4.46
N THR A 53 12.52 1.53 4.97
CA THR A 53 13.16 2.81 4.60
C THR A 53 14.44 3.00 5.41
N GLY A 54 15.55 3.29 4.74
CA GLY A 54 16.86 3.51 5.35
C GLY A 54 17.69 2.24 5.49
N ASP A 55 18.33 2.04 6.65
CA ASP A 55 19.18 0.86 6.89
C ASP A 55 18.32 -0.37 7.21
N VAL A 56 18.37 -1.36 6.32
CA VAL A 56 17.67 -2.63 6.44
C VAL A 56 18.50 -3.73 7.12
N ALA A 57 19.68 -3.40 7.63
CA ALA A 57 20.48 -4.34 8.40
C ALA A 57 19.70 -4.83 9.64
N GLY A 58 19.64 -6.13 9.85
CA GLY A 58 18.89 -6.74 10.94
C GLY A 58 17.36 -6.65 10.78
N VAL A 59 16.85 -6.43 9.55
CA VAL A 59 15.42 -6.39 9.27
C VAL A 59 14.98 -7.56 8.40
N GLY A 60 13.91 -8.23 8.81
CA GLY A 60 13.23 -9.23 8.00
C GLY A 60 11.73 -8.98 7.91
N TYR A 61 11.16 -9.29 6.75
CA TYR A 61 9.73 -9.31 6.49
C TYR A 61 9.38 -10.52 5.64
N LEU A 62 8.73 -11.51 6.24
CA LEU A 62 8.32 -12.74 5.58
C LEU A 62 6.80 -12.88 5.60
N LEU A 63 6.25 -13.48 4.53
CA LEU A 63 4.84 -13.84 4.47
C LEU A 63 4.63 -15.25 5.02
N LYS A 64 3.64 -15.42 5.91
CA LYS A 64 3.34 -16.71 6.56
C LYS A 64 3.07 -17.82 5.55
N ASP A 65 2.37 -17.50 4.46
CA ASP A 65 2.01 -18.47 3.43
C ASP A 65 3.22 -18.96 2.61
N ARG A 66 4.35 -18.24 2.69
CA ARG A 66 5.60 -18.61 2.00
C ARG A 66 6.63 -19.26 2.90
N VAL A 67 6.39 -19.26 4.22
CA VAL A 67 7.20 -20.02 5.19
C VAL A 67 6.69 -21.46 5.23
N ILE A 68 7.05 -22.23 4.20
CA ILE A 68 6.61 -23.64 4.06
C ILE A 68 7.52 -24.55 4.85
N ASP A 69 8.81 -24.24 4.92
CA ASP A 69 9.83 -25.04 5.58
C ASP A 69 10.41 -24.32 6.82
N VAL A 70 10.48 -25.03 7.92
CA VAL A 70 11.05 -24.52 9.18
C VAL A 70 12.55 -24.24 9.03
N ASP A 71 13.28 -25.04 8.25
CA ASP A 71 14.72 -24.87 8.06
C ASP A 71 14.99 -23.56 7.27
N ASP A 72 14.22 -23.26 6.23
CA ASP A 72 14.32 -21.99 5.49
C ASP A 72 13.98 -20.79 6.37
N PHE A 73 13.00 -20.93 7.24
CA PHE A 73 12.68 -19.91 8.24
C PHE A 73 13.86 -19.68 9.21
N LEU A 74 14.46 -20.75 9.74
CA LEU A 74 15.60 -20.65 10.64
C LEU A 74 16.83 -20.03 9.97
N VAL A 75 17.06 -20.32 8.69
CA VAL A 75 18.10 -19.66 7.89
C VAL A 75 17.86 -18.16 7.79
N SER A 76 16.63 -17.76 7.49
CA SER A 76 16.23 -16.35 7.41
C SER A 76 16.35 -15.64 8.75
N LEU A 77 15.91 -16.29 9.84
CA LEU A 77 16.03 -15.78 11.20
C LEU A 77 17.49 -15.54 11.60
N ARG A 78 18.38 -16.53 11.35
CA ARG A 78 19.80 -16.39 11.63
C ARG A 78 20.46 -15.29 10.82
N ARG A 79 20.08 -15.14 9.54
CA ARG A 79 20.57 -14.06 8.67
C ARG A 79 20.22 -12.70 9.24
N VAL A 80 18.97 -12.48 9.65
CA VAL A 80 18.51 -11.23 10.25
C VAL A 80 19.19 -10.98 11.59
N ALA A 81 19.29 -12.00 12.45
CA ALA A 81 19.97 -11.90 13.76
C ALA A 81 21.46 -11.53 13.65
N ASN A 82 22.12 -11.89 12.54
CA ASN A 82 23.50 -11.54 12.25
C ASN A 82 23.66 -10.20 11.47
N GLY A 83 22.63 -9.36 11.46
CA GLY A 83 22.65 -8.05 10.81
C GLY A 83 22.40 -8.07 9.30
N GLY A 84 22.10 -9.24 8.71
CA GLY A 84 21.62 -9.32 7.32
C GLY A 84 20.14 -8.97 7.19
N SER A 85 19.61 -9.07 5.99
CA SER A 85 18.17 -8.87 5.73
C SER A 85 17.54 -10.12 5.11
N ALA A 86 16.23 -10.31 5.39
CA ALA A 86 15.43 -11.39 4.80
C ALA A 86 14.03 -10.82 4.45
N ILE A 87 13.84 -10.41 3.21
CA ILE A 87 12.62 -9.75 2.75
C ILE A 87 12.02 -10.59 1.64
N ASP A 88 10.73 -10.93 1.78
CA ASP A 88 10.00 -11.65 0.74
C ASP A 88 9.91 -10.79 -0.54
N ALA A 89 10.13 -11.43 -1.70
CA ALA A 89 10.09 -10.75 -3.00
C ALA A 89 8.73 -10.07 -3.27
N GLU A 90 7.64 -10.65 -2.78
CA GLU A 90 6.31 -10.05 -2.89
C GLU A 90 6.20 -8.73 -2.11
N VAL A 91 6.78 -8.67 -0.91
CA VAL A 91 6.84 -7.44 -0.10
C VAL A 91 7.60 -6.35 -0.86
N VAL A 92 8.75 -6.70 -1.43
CA VAL A 92 9.56 -5.77 -2.24
C VAL A 92 8.76 -5.27 -3.46
N SER A 93 8.11 -6.17 -4.18
CA SER A 93 7.31 -5.84 -5.37
C SER A 93 6.17 -4.87 -5.05
N GLN A 94 5.44 -5.11 -3.96
CA GLN A 94 4.32 -4.25 -3.55
C GLN A 94 4.80 -2.86 -3.08
N ILE A 95 5.92 -2.79 -2.34
CA ILE A 95 6.50 -1.51 -1.92
C ILE A 95 6.97 -0.69 -3.13
N LEU A 96 7.67 -1.33 -4.08
CA LEU A 96 8.12 -0.65 -5.30
C LEU A 96 6.91 -0.17 -6.13
N GLY A 97 5.88 -0.99 -6.28
CA GLY A 97 4.66 -0.62 -6.97
C GLY A 97 3.93 0.56 -6.29
N ARG A 98 3.95 0.64 -4.95
CA ARG A 98 3.41 1.79 -4.22
C ARG A 98 4.23 3.05 -4.45
N SER A 99 5.56 2.95 -4.37
CA SER A 99 6.46 4.08 -4.62
C SER A 99 6.27 4.66 -6.02
N GLN A 100 6.09 3.80 -7.03
CA GLN A 100 5.78 4.23 -8.39
C GLN A 100 4.45 4.99 -8.45
N ARG A 101 3.37 4.42 -7.88
CA ARG A 101 2.03 5.06 -7.87
C ARG A 101 2.04 6.40 -7.15
N SER A 102 2.73 6.52 -6.02
CA SER A 102 2.88 7.79 -5.30
C SER A 102 3.61 8.82 -6.16
N SER A 103 4.71 8.43 -6.81
CA SER A 103 5.45 9.29 -7.74
C SER A 103 4.58 9.78 -8.89
N ASP A 104 3.72 8.92 -9.46
CA ASP A 104 2.83 9.31 -10.55
C ASP A 104 1.76 10.30 -10.11
N LEU A 105 1.20 10.14 -8.90
CA LEU A 105 0.27 11.11 -8.32
C LEU A 105 0.95 12.46 -8.02
N ASP A 106 2.22 12.48 -7.66
CA ASP A 106 2.96 13.71 -7.40
C ASP A 106 3.24 14.52 -8.69
N ARG A 107 3.17 13.88 -9.86
CA ARG A 107 3.27 14.54 -11.18
C ARG A 107 1.99 15.30 -11.57
N LEU A 108 0.89 15.07 -10.87
CA LEU A 108 -0.37 15.79 -11.13
C LEU A 108 -0.28 17.23 -10.63
N THR A 109 -0.76 18.15 -11.45
CA THR A 109 -0.98 19.54 -11.02
C THR A 109 -2.09 19.59 -9.95
N PRO A 110 -2.15 20.66 -9.12
CA PRO A 110 -3.23 20.80 -8.14
C PRO A 110 -4.63 20.65 -8.76
N ARG A 111 -4.83 21.18 -9.98
CA ARG A 111 -6.11 21.09 -10.68
C ARG A 111 -6.43 19.69 -11.18
N GLU A 112 -5.44 18.96 -11.68
CA GLU A 112 -5.61 17.56 -12.09
C GLU A 112 -5.90 16.66 -10.89
N ARG A 113 -5.23 16.91 -9.76
CA ARG A 113 -5.49 16.20 -8.50
C ARG A 113 -6.90 16.46 -7.98
N GLU A 114 -7.38 17.72 -8.05
CA GLU A 114 -8.75 18.09 -7.68
C GLU A 114 -9.78 17.38 -8.56
N VAL A 115 -9.57 17.36 -9.88
CA VAL A 115 -10.43 16.61 -10.82
C VAL A 115 -10.45 15.13 -10.48
N LEU A 116 -9.28 14.52 -10.19
CA LEU A 116 -9.18 13.10 -9.83
C LEU A 116 -9.88 12.78 -8.50
N THR A 117 -9.80 13.68 -7.52
CA THR A 117 -10.55 13.58 -6.26
C THR A 117 -12.06 13.54 -6.51
N LEU A 118 -12.58 14.44 -7.32
CA LEU A 118 -14.00 14.48 -7.66
C LEU A 118 -14.45 13.27 -8.49
N MET A 119 -13.55 12.71 -9.32
CA MET A 119 -13.79 11.42 -9.99
C MET A 119 -13.91 10.29 -8.97
N ALA A 120 -13.08 10.28 -7.94
CA ALA A 120 -13.11 9.28 -6.87
C ALA A 120 -14.36 9.39 -5.98
N GLU A 121 -14.92 10.61 -5.84
CA GLU A 121 -16.22 10.85 -5.22
C GLU A 121 -17.41 10.38 -6.09
N GLY A 122 -17.15 9.92 -7.32
CA GLY A 122 -18.17 9.38 -8.22
C GLY A 122 -18.84 10.42 -9.14
N LEU A 123 -18.36 11.67 -9.20
CA LEU A 123 -18.96 12.69 -10.05
C LEU A 123 -18.74 12.39 -11.55
N SER A 124 -19.74 12.68 -12.38
CA SER A 124 -19.59 12.69 -13.84
C SER A 124 -18.78 13.91 -14.30
N ASN A 125 -18.32 13.92 -15.56
CA ASN A 125 -17.61 15.08 -16.11
C ASN A 125 -18.45 16.37 -16.03
N GLY A 126 -19.78 16.27 -16.23
CA GLY A 126 -20.70 17.39 -16.04
C GLY A 126 -20.73 17.86 -14.59
N GLY A 127 -20.89 16.94 -13.63
CA GLY A 127 -20.87 17.27 -12.20
C GLY A 127 -19.54 17.89 -11.74
N ILE A 128 -18.41 17.45 -12.32
CA ILE A 128 -17.10 18.05 -12.07
C ILE A 128 -17.04 19.47 -12.67
N ALA A 129 -17.54 19.66 -13.90
CA ALA A 129 -17.58 20.96 -14.54
C ALA A 129 -18.38 21.98 -13.71
N ASP A 130 -19.56 21.59 -13.24
CA ASP A 130 -20.42 22.40 -12.38
C ASP A 130 -19.75 22.72 -11.04
N ARG A 131 -19.15 21.71 -10.40
CA ARG A 131 -18.48 21.86 -9.10
C ARG A 131 -17.28 22.79 -9.15
N LEU A 132 -16.52 22.73 -10.26
CA LEU A 132 -15.28 23.51 -10.45
C LEU A 132 -15.51 24.83 -11.19
N VAL A 133 -16.76 25.09 -11.64
CA VAL A 133 -17.16 26.27 -12.43
C VAL A 133 -16.29 26.43 -13.68
N VAL A 134 -16.15 25.36 -14.45
CA VAL A 134 -15.40 25.34 -15.72
C VAL A 134 -16.20 24.70 -16.84
N SER A 135 -15.73 24.84 -18.09
CA SER A 135 -16.36 24.17 -19.21
C SER A 135 -16.16 22.65 -19.20
N HIS A 136 -17.06 21.89 -19.77
CA HIS A 136 -16.97 20.44 -19.93
C HIS A 136 -15.69 20.03 -20.66
N GLY A 137 -15.30 20.74 -21.71
CA GLY A 137 -14.06 20.50 -22.47
C GLY A 137 -12.79 20.72 -21.61
N ALA A 138 -12.83 21.67 -20.65
CA ALA A 138 -11.72 21.86 -19.73
C ALA A 138 -11.55 20.64 -18.78
N VAL A 139 -12.66 20.07 -18.29
CA VAL A 139 -12.65 18.85 -17.49
C VAL A 139 -12.09 17.67 -18.28
N GLU A 140 -12.54 17.48 -19.52
CA GLU A 140 -12.04 16.42 -20.40
C GLU A 140 -10.53 16.52 -20.64
N LYS A 141 -10.02 17.74 -20.85
CA LYS A 141 -8.59 17.99 -20.99
C LYS A 141 -7.82 17.62 -19.72
N HIS A 142 -8.32 17.98 -18.54
CA HIS A 142 -7.68 17.60 -17.29
C HIS A 142 -7.70 16.09 -17.07
N ILE A 143 -8.81 15.41 -17.37
CA ILE A 143 -8.92 13.96 -17.29
C ILE A 143 -7.93 13.27 -18.24
N SER A 144 -7.81 13.75 -19.48
CA SER A 144 -6.83 13.22 -20.43
C SER A 144 -5.39 13.36 -19.94
N ASN A 145 -5.06 14.52 -19.35
CA ASN A 145 -3.75 14.74 -18.75
C ASN A 145 -3.50 13.83 -17.53
N VAL A 146 -4.52 13.61 -16.69
CA VAL A 146 -4.44 12.65 -15.58
C VAL A 146 -4.12 11.25 -16.11
N PHE A 147 -4.86 10.77 -17.11
CA PHE A 147 -4.62 9.45 -17.68
C PHE A 147 -3.21 9.31 -18.26
N MET A 148 -2.75 10.31 -19.02
CA MET A 148 -1.38 10.32 -19.56
C MET A 148 -0.32 10.29 -18.46
N LYS A 149 -0.47 11.09 -17.41
CA LYS A 149 0.50 11.16 -16.29
C LYS A 149 0.52 9.91 -15.42
N LEU A 150 -0.62 9.21 -15.33
CA LEU A 150 -0.74 7.93 -14.65
C LEU A 150 -0.39 6.72 -15.55
N GLY A 151 0.07 6.95 -16.80
CA GLY A 151 0.45 5.89 -17.73
C GLY A 151 -0.73 5.02 -18.19
N LEU A 152 -1.95 5.56 -18.19
CA LEU A 152 -3.16 4.83 -18.58
C LEU A 152 -3.44 5.03 -20.09
N ASP A 153 -2.75 4.26 -20.94
CA ASP A 153 -2.83 4.34 -22.38
C ASP A 153 -4.17 3.88 -22.98
N VAL A 154 -4.44 4.31 -24.23
CA VAL A 154 -5.73 4.12 -24.92
C VAL A 154 -5.99 2.64 -25.29
N GLU A 155 -4.96 1.81 -25.39
CA GLU A 155 -5.05 0.43 -25.88
C GLU A 155 -5.58 -0.58 -24.86
N GLU A 156 -5.53 -0.27 -23.58
CA GLU A 156 -6.13 -1.11 -22.53
C GLU A 156 -7.57 -0.68 -22.27
N SER A 157 -8.47 -1.25 -23.07
CA SER A 157 -9.95 -1.34 -22.88
C SER A 157 -10.60 -0.54 -21.73
N GLY A 158 -11.36 0.44 -22.09
CA GLY A 158 -12.65 0.85 -21.46
C GLY A 158 -12.68 1.38 -20.02
N HIS A 159 -11.74 1.08 -19.17
CA HIS A 159 -11.84 1.32 -17.73
C HIS A 159 -10.82 2.31 -17.15
N ARG A 160 -10.19 3.16 -17.98
CA ARG A 160 -9.18 4.14 -17.53
C ARG A 160 -9.66 5.01 -16.36
N ARG A 161 -10.92 5.41 -16.34
CA ARG A 161 -11.49 6.16 -15.23
C ARG A 161 -11.44 5.36 -13.92
N VAL A 162 -11.82 4.08 -13.97
CA VAL A 162 -11.77 3.20 -12.81
C VAL A 162 -10.32 2.99 -12.36
N LEU A 163 -9.40 2.75 -13.29
CA LEU A 163 -7.98 2.57 -12.97
C LEU A 163 -7.38 3.83 -12.33
N ALA A 164 -7.68 5.02 -12.85
CA ALA A 164 -7.23 6.28 -12.27
C ALA A 164 -7.73 6.47 -10.83
N VAL A 165 -9.02 6.18 -10.58
CA VAL A 165 -9.61 6.25 -9.24
C VAL A 165 -8.97 5.24 -8.30
N LEU A 166 -8.77 4.00 -8.74
CA LEU A 166 -8.09 2.98 -7.93
C LEU A 166 -6.64 3.36 -7.61
N THR A 167 -5.91 3.95 -8.56
CA THR A 167 -4.55 4.46 -8.33
C THR A 167 -4.55 5.56 -7.28
N TYR A 168 -5.51 6.48 -7.34
CA TYR A 168 -5.68 7.55 -6.36
C TYR A 168 -5.98 7.01 -4.97
N LEU A 169 -6.98 6.12 -4.84
CA LEU A 169 -7.38 5.55 -3.55
C LEU A 169 -6.31 4.67 -2.88
N ARG A 170 -5.43 4.07 -3.68
CA ARG A 170 -4.31 3.25 -3.16
C ARG A 170 -3.06 4.07 -2.82
N GLY A 171 -2.94 5.28 -3.36
CA GLY A 171 -1.79 6.16 -3.16
C GLY A 171 -2.04 7.31 -2.18
N SER A 172 -3.28 7.44 -1.69
CA SER A 172 -3.71 8.48 -0.73
C SER A 172 -3.44 8.10 0.72
#